data_0e9a7d288acfb69868767011ff5e9e04
#
_entry.id   0e9a7d288acfb69868767011ff5e9e04
#
_cell.length_a   1.000
_cell.length_b   1.000
_cell.length_c   1.000
_cell.angle_alpha   90.00
_cell.angle_beta   90.00
_cell.angle_gamma   90.00
#
_symmetry.space_group_name_H-M   'P 1'
#
loop_
_entity.id
_entity.type
_entity.pdbx_description
1 polymer ?
#
loop_
_entity_poly.entity_id
_entity_poly.type
_entity_poly.pdbx_seq_one_letter_code
_entity_poly.pdbx_strand_id
1 'polypeptide(L)'
;MTSGDWNATLYDTKHAFVFAYGSSLVELLAPRPGELILDVGCGTGHLTAAIARSGARVVGLDLSPAMIETARRHYPTLEWHIGDIRTFDYPHPFDALFSNAALHWIPEAERVVKALARLLKPGGRLVLEMGGRGNVATLQAAVEAVLQERLAITPVNPWYFPALGEYATLLETHGFEVQAAWLFARPTALEEGERGLRLWLEMFGSPLLEAVPAERREEILMAIEEKLRPLLFREGHWELDYRRLRVLARRL
;
A
#
# COMPACT_ATOMS: atom_id res chain seq x y z
N MET A 1 10.48 10.93 3.45
CA MET A 1 10.61 9.86 2.44
C MET A 1 11.26 10.45 1.22
N THR A 2 12.45 10.05 0.91
CA THR A 2 12.99 10.16 -0.44
C THR A 2 12.12 9.29 -1.33
N SER A 3 11.68 9.82 -2.47
CA SER A 3 10.96 9.08 -3.50
C SER A 3 11.81 7.89 -3.92
N GLY A 4 11.57 6.72 -3.32
CA GLY A 4 12.15 5.49 -3.83
C GLY A 4 11.71 5.35 -5.28
N ASP A 5 12.66 5.19 -6.20
CA ASP A 5 12.35 4.93 -7.60
C ASP A 5 11.65 3.57 -7.70
N TRP A 6 10.32 3.59 -7.61
CA TRP A 6 9.50 2.40 -7.79
C TRP A 6 9.70 1.88 -9.21
N ASN A 7 10.14 0.63 -9.32
CA ASN A 7 10.24 -0.04 -10.62
C ASN A 7 8.83 -0.45 -11.09
N ALA A 8 8.17 0.44 -11.84
CA ALA A 8 6.83 0.23 -12.33
C ALA A 8 6.66 -1.04 -13.18
N THR A 9 7.68 -1.40 -13.97
CA THR A 9 7.67 -2.62 -14.80
C THR A 9 7.74 -3.88 -13.93
N LEU A 10 8.57 -3.88 -12.90
CA LEU A 10 8.67 -5.01 -11.97
C LEU A 10 7.37 -5.13 -11.14
N TYR A 11 6.79 -3.98 -10.76
CA TYR A 11 5.49 -3.94 -10.06
C TYR A 11 4.38 -4.59 -10.88
N ASP A 12 4.20 -4.19 -12.13
CA ASP A 12 3.12 -4.70 -12.99
C ASP A 12 3.28 -6.18 -13.34
N THR A 13 4.52 -6.65 -13.49
CA THR A 13 4.77 -8.04 -13.95
C THR A 13 4.87 -9.05 -12.80
N LYS A 14 5.28 -8.64 -11.60
CA LYS A 14 5.62 -9.55 -10.49
C LYS A 14 4.75 -9.39 -9.25
N HIS A 15 3.88 -8.38 -9.21
CA HIS A 15 3.02 -8.11 -8.05
C HIS A 15 1.55 -7.89 -8.45
N ALA A 16 1.10 -8.59 -9.49
CA ALA A 16 -0.28 -8.58 -9.97
C ALA A 16 -1.31 -8.98 -8.89
N PHE A 17 -0.90 -9.70 -7.84
CA PHE A 17 -1.76 -10.05 -6.72
C PHE A 17 -2.32 -8.81 -5.98
N VAL A 18 -1.58 -7.68 -5.94
CA VAL A 18 -2.06 -6.43 -5.32
C VAL A 18 -3.29 -5.92 -6.05
N PHE A 19 -3.31 -6.03 -7.37
CA PHE A 19 -4.43 -5.66 -8.21
C PHE A 19 -5.59 -6.69 -8.10
N ALA A 20 -5.30 -7.99 -8.13
CA ALA A 20 -6.32 -9.03 -8.06
C ALA A 20 -7.17 -8.93 -6.78
N TYR A 21 -6.56 -8.60 -5.65
CA TYR A 21 -7.29 -8.38 -4.38
C TYR A 21 -8.01 -7.03 -4.32
N GLY A 22 -7.66 -6.06 -5.17
CA GLY A 22 -8.30 -4.74 -5.21
C GLY A 22 -9.73 -4.76 -5.77
N SER A 23 -10.11 -5.77 -6.55
CA SER A 23 -11.43 -5.84 -7.18
C SER A 23 -12.57 -5.83 -6.16
N SER A 24 -12.45 -6.60 -5.07
CA SER A 24 -13.45 -6.60 -3.99
C SER A 24 -13.53 -5.27 -3.24
N LEU A 25 -12.46 -4.49 -3.26
CA LEU A 25 -12.45 -3.14 -2.68
C LEU A 25 -13.17 -2.14 -3.59
N VAL A 26 -13.07 -2.30 -4.91
CA VAL A 26 -13.84 -1.50 -5.89
C VAL A 26 -15.34 -1.81 -5.77
N GLU A 27 -15.72 -3.06 -5.54
CA GLU A 27 -17.11 -3.43 -5.27
C GLU A 27 -17.63 -2.75 -3.99
N LEU A 28 -16.82 -2.70 -2.92
CA LEU A 28 -17.16 -2.00 -1.68
C LEU A 28 -17.27 -0.48 -1.87
N LEU A 29 -16.45 0.10 -2.76
CA LEU A 29 -16.55 1.51 -3.14
C LEU A 29 -17.90 1.80 -3.82
N ALA A 30 -18.46 0.85 -4.58
CA ALA A 30 -19.69 0.97 -5.33
C ALA A 30 -19.76 2.28 -6.14
N PRO A 31 -18.81 2.52 -7.08
CA PRO A 31 -18.72 3.77 -7.82
C PRO A 31 -19.93 3.95 -8.74
N ARG A 32 -20.39 5.20 -8.93
CA ARG A 32 -21.57 5.53 -9.70
C ARG A 32 -21.24 6.47 -10.86
N PRO A 33 -22.00 6.42 -11.96
CA PRO A 33 -21.84 7.36 -13.06
C PRO A 33 -21.94 8.82 -12.59
N GLY A 34 -21.02 9.66 -13.07
CA GLY A 34 -20.97 11.09 -12.75
C GLY A 34 -20.35 11.46 -11.41
N GLU A 35 -19.99 10.50 -10.55
CA GLU A 35 -19.22 10.79 -9.34
C GLU A 35 -17.79 11.23 -9.68
N LEU A 36 -17.24 12.12 -8.86
CA LEU A 36 -15.83 12.49 -8.87
C LEU A 36 -15.11 11.70 -7.76
N ILE A 37 -14.17 10.83 -8.15
CA ILE A 37 -13.49 9.90 -7.23
C ILE A 37 -11.98 10.13 -7.31
N LEU A 38 -11.30 10.17 -6.15
CA LEU A 38 -9.84 10.18 -6.07
C LEU A 38 -9.33 8.79 -5.67
N ASP A 39 -8.40 8.28 -6.45
CA ASP A 39 -7.62 7.08 -6.14
C ASP A 39 -6.25 7.49 -5.60
N VAL A 40 -6.04 7.29 -4.30
CA VAL A 40 -4.85 7.73 -3.56
C VAL A 40 -3.82 6.61 -3.52
N GLY A 41 -2.65 6.85 -4.10
CA GLY A 41 -1.61 5.83 -4.33
C GLY A 41 -2.04 4.90 -5.47
N CYS A 42 -2.43 5.49 -6.59
CA CYS A 42 -3.02 4.78 -7.73
C CYS A 42 -2.04 3.85 -8.48
N GLY A 43 -0.73 3.98 -8.23
CA GLY A 43 0.31 3.21 -8.91
C GLY A 43 0.23 3.33 -10.43
N THR A 44 0.23 2.21 -11.13
CA THR A 44 0.15 2.12 -12.59
C THR A 44 -1.28 2.23 -13.15
N GLY A 45 -2.28 2.51 -12.29
CA GLY A 45 -3.63 2.94 -12.69
C GLY A 45 -4.66 1.85 -12.94
N HIS A 46 -4.35 0.57 -12.70
CA HIS A 46 -5.28 -0.54 -12.99
C HIS A 46 -6.60 -0.44 -12.24
N LEU A 47 -6.57 -0.12 -10.93
CA LEU A 47 -7.79 0.04 -10.11
C LEU A 47 -8.51 1.34 -10.46
N THR A 48 -7.79 2.42 -10.73
CA THR A 48 -8.35 3.68 -11.23
C THR A 48 -9.18 3.46 -12.49
N ALA A 49 -8.63 2.70 -13.46
CA ALA A 49 -9.34 2.34 -14.69
C ALA A 49 -10.53 1.40 -14.42
N ALA A 50 -10.42 0.49 -13.44
CA ALA A 50 -11.54 -0.36 -13.05
C ALA A 50 -12.69 0.45 -12.45
N ILE A 51 -12.40 1.45 -11.62
CA ILE A 51 -13.39 2.37 -11.07
C ILE A 51 -14.04 3.20 -12.18
N ALA A 52 -13.24 3.72 -13.14
CA ALA A 52 -13.74 4.55 -14.24
C ALA A 52 -14.73 3.83 -15.16
N ARG A 53 -14.70 2.50 -15.25
CA ARG A 53 -15.70 1.71 -16.02
C ARG A 53 -17.13 1.86 -15.51
N SER A 54 -17.33 2.33 -14.28
CA SER A 54 -18.66 2.66 -13.75
C SER A 54 -19.30 3.92 -14.37
N GLY A 55 -18.54 4.70 -15.15
CA GLY A 55 -18.95 6.04 -15.61
C GLY A 55 -18.61 7.16 -14.62
N ALA A 56 -17.89 6.88 -13.55
CA ALA A 56 -17.33 7.89 -12.67
C ALA A 56 -16.14 8.61 -13.33
N ARG A 57 -15.98 9.91 -13.01
CA ARG A 57 -14.74 10.64 -13.30
C ARG A 57 -13.73 10.31 -12.20
N VAL A 58 -12.63 9.67 -12.56
CA VAL A 58 -11.62 9.24 -11.60
C VAL A 58 -10.33 10.01 -11.81
N VAL A 59 -9.76 10.49 -10.71
CA VAL A 59 -8.46 11.15 -10.64
C VAL A 59 -7.50 10.22 -9.92
N GLY A 60 -6.38 9.87 -10.55
CA GLY A 60 -5.31 9.09 -9.93
C GLY A 60 -4.23 10.01 -9.33
N LEU A 61 -3.85 9.75 -8.11
CA LEU A 61 -2.77 10.46 -7.41
C LEU A 61 -1.72 9.45 -6.93
N ASP A 62 -0.46 9.66 -7.29
CA ASP A 62 0.67 8.88 -6.76
C ASP A 62 1.88 9.78 -6.55
N LEU A 63 2.71 9.45 -5.56
CA LEU A 63 3.94 10.19 -5.28
C LEU A 63 5.04 9.90 -6.33
N SER A 64 5.00 8.71 -6.95
CA SER A 64 6.02 8.24 -7.90
C SER A 64 5.77 8.75 -9.31
N PRO A 65 6.69 9.56 -9.89
CA PRO A 65 6.61 9.97 -11.29
C PRO A 65 6.60 8.78 -12.25
N ALA A 66 7.38 7.72 -11.97
CA ALA A 66 7.47 6.53 -12.81
C ALA A 66 6.14 5.75 -12.86
N MET A 67 5.42 5.65 -11.72
CA MET A 67 4.09 5.06 -11.66
C MET A 67 3.10 5.87 -12.50
N ILE A 68 3.06 7.18 -12.34
CA ILE A 68 2.13 8.07 -13.08
C ILE A 68 2.46 8.08 -14.58
N GLU A 69 3.72 8.05 -14.97
CA GLU A 69 4.08 7.95 -16.40
C GLU A 69 3.57 6.64 -17.00
N THR A 70 3.69 5.54 -16.28
CA THR A 70 3.16 4.24 -16.71
C THR A 70 1.62 4.26 -16.77
N ALA A 71 0.96 4.83 -15.75
CA ALA A 71 -0.49 4.99 -15.74
C ALA A 71 -1.01 5.81 -16.93
N ARG A 72 -0.33 6.91 -17.27
CA ARG A 72 -0.65 7.73 -18.46
C ARG A 72 -0.50 6.97 -19.78
N ARG A 73 0.50 6.09 -19.89
CA ARG A 73 0.68 5.24 -21.07
C ARG A 73 -0.42 4.19 -21.20
N HIS A 74 -0.80 3.55 -20.08
CA HIS A 74 -1.83 2.51 -20.06
C HIS A 74 -3.24 3.08 -20.25
N TYR A 75 -3.52 4.23 -19.64
CA TYR A 75 -4.86 4.83 -19.58
C TYR A 75 -4.82 6.33 -19.90
N PRO A 76 -4.53 6.70 -21.15
CA PRO A 76 -4.28 8.11 -21.55
C PRO A 76 -5.51 9.01 -21.44
N THR A 77 -6.70 8.45 -21.30
CA THR A 77 -7.96 9.21 -21.17
C THR A 77 -8.32 9.59 -19.74
N LEU A 78 -7.60 9.04 -18.74
CA LEU A 78 -7.83 9.34 -17.34
C LEU A 78 -6.93 10.47 -16.85
N GLU A 79 -7.33 11.08 -15.74
CA GLU A 79 -6.62 12.20 -15.12
C GLU A 79 -5.61 11.69 -14.07
N TRP A 80 -4.34 12.14 -14.18
CA TRP A 80 -3.24 11.66 -13.35
C TRP A 80 -2.43 12.80 -12.77
N HIS A 81 -2.18 12.76 -11.47
CA HIS A 81 -1.36 13.72 -10.74
C HIS A 81 -0.19 13.05 -10.03
N ILE A 82 0.97 13.69 -10.11
CA ILE A 82 2.13 13.36 -9.25
C ILE A 82 2.00 14.25 -8.02
N GLY A 83 1.93 13.67 -6.83
CA GLY A 83 1.83 14.46 -5.62
C GLY A 83 1.69 13.66 -4.34
N ASP A 84 1.91 14.36 -3.23
CA ASP A 84 1.75 13.83 -1.89
C ASP A 84 0.34 14.15 -1.37
N ILE A 85 -0.39 13.12 -0.96
CA ILE A 85 -1.75 13.28 -0.42
C ILE A 85 -1.83 14.29 0.73
N ARG A 86 -0.78 14.41 1.53
CA ARG A 86 -0.74 15.32 2.69
C ARG A 86 -0.86 16.80 2.30
N THR A 87 -0.45 17.14 1.07
CA THR A 87 -0.44 18.50 0.53
C THR A 87 -1.22 18.66 -0.77
N PHE A 88 -1.71 17.55 -1.34
CA PHE A 88 -2.49 17.59 -2.58
C PHE A 88 -3.75 18.43 -2.40
N ASP A 89 -4.02 19.27 -3.39
CA ASP A 89 -5.23 20.08 -3.47
C ASP A 89 -5.92 19.85 -4.82
N TYR A 90 -7.24 20.01 -4.83
CA TYR A 90 -8.05 19.84 -6.02
C TYR A 90 -9.20 20.86 -6.03
N PRO A 91 -9.60 21.41 -7.19
CA PRO A 91 -10.59 22.50 -7.27
C PRO A 91 -11.96 22.18 -6.67
N HIS A 92 -12.33 20.91 -6.65
CA HIS A 92 -13.63 20.44 -6.17
C HIS A 92 -13.47 19.28 -5.20
N PRO A 93 -14.26 19.21 -4.11
CA PRO A 93 -14.24 18.06 -3.22
C PRO A 93 -14.80 16.82 -3.94
N PHE A 94 -14.29 15.65 -3.56
CA PHE A 94 -14.61 14.35 -4.15
C PHE A 94 -15.88 13.74 -3.52
N ASP A 95 -16.63 12.97 -4.32
CA ASP A 95 -17.77 12.18 -3.84
C ASP A 95 -17.30 10.93 -3.09
N ALA A 96 -16.15 10.39 -3.49
CA ALA A 96 -15.51 9.27 -2.82
C ALA A 96 -13.99 9.33 -2.90
N LEU A 97 -13.33 8.76 -1.89
CA LEU A 97 -11.90 8.50 -1.88
C LEU A 97 -11.68 6.99 -1.81
N PHE A 98 -10.73 6.54 -2.61
CA PHE A 98 -10.30 5.15 -2.68
C PHE A 98 -8.79 5.07 -2.42
N SER A 99 -8.33 4.02 -1.74
CA SER A 99 -6.90 3.74 -1.62
C SER A 99 -6.67 2.25 -1.40
N ASN A 100 -5.77 1.66 -2.17
CA ASN A 100 -5.38 0.28 -2.00
C ASN A 100 -3.86 0.16 -1.84
N ALA A 101 -3.40 -0.44 -0.76
CA ALA A 101 -2.01 -0.78 -0.46
C ALA A 101 -1.01 0.40 -0.48
N ALA A 102 -1.47 1.64 -0.24
CA ALA A 102 -0.65 2.85 -0.33
C ALA A 102 -0.42 3.56 1.01
N LEU A 103 -1.45 3.79 1.82
CA LEU A 103 -1.36 4.71 2.96
C LEU A 103 -0.42 4.26 4.08
N HIS A 104 -0.15 2.97 4.19
CA HIS A 104 0.81 2.46 5.18
C HIS A 104 2.27 2.84 4.89
N TRP A 105 2.56 3.40 3.73
CA TRP A 105 3.87 3.95 3.39
C TRP A 105 4.08 5.38 3.94
N ILE A 106 3.06 5.96 4.57
CA ILE A 106 3.10 7.34 5.10
C ILE A 106 2.95 7.28 6.62
N PRO A 107 4.05 7.39 7.38
CA PRO A 107 4.01 7.30 8.86
C PRO A 107 3.17 8.38 9.53
N GLU A 108 3.06 9.58 8.91
CA GLU A 108 2.28 10.70 9.45
C GLU A 108 0.77 10.54 9.18
N ALA A 109 0.20 9.45 9.69
CA ALA A 109 -1.19 9.04 9.45
C ALA A 109 -2.22 10.14 9.76
N GLU A 110 -2.02 10.92 10.82
CA GLU A 110 -2.90 12.03 11.16
C GLU A 110 -2.95 13.11 10.07
N ARG A 111 -1.80 13.44 9.46
CA ARG A 111 -1.75 14.39 8.34
C ARG A 111 -2.48 13.84 7.12
N VAL A 112 -2.35 12.53 6.88
CA VAL A 112 -3.08 11.85 5.80
C VAL A 112 -4.57 11.94 6.05
N VAL A 113 -5.05 11.55 7.24
CA VAL A 113 -6.49 11.56 7.56
C VAL A 113 -7.09 12.97 7.48
N LYS A 114 -6.36 14.01 7.94
CA LYS A 114 -6.78 15.42 7.77
C LYS A 114 -6.91 15.81 6.30
N ALA A 115 -5.99 15.35 5.45
CA ALA A 115 -6.06 15.63 4.01
C ALA A 115 -7.24 14.89 3.36
N LEU A 116 -7.48 13.62 3.71
CA LEU A 116 -8.65 12.87 3.24
C LEU A 116 -9.96 13.56 3.63
N ALA A 117 -10.08 14.04 4.88
CA ALA A 117 -11.25 14.78 5.32
C ALA A 117 -11.45 16.09 4.53
N ARG A 118 -10.38 16.83 4.25
CA ARG A 118 -10.44 18.08 3.48
C ARG A 118 -10.89 17.86 2.04
N LEU A 119 -10.45 16.79 1.42
CA LEU A 119 -10.72 16.50 0.01
C LEU A 119 -12.09 15.89 -0.25
N LEU A 120 -12.73 15.30 0.75
CA LEU A 120 -14.00 14.60 0.60
C LEU A 120 -15.19 15.52 0.91
N LYS A 121 -16.28 15.43 0.15
CA LYS A 121 -17.54 16.14 0.44
C LYS A 121 -18.14 15.66 1.79
N PRO A 122 -18.86 16.49 2.53
CA PRO A 122 -19.77 16.01 3.58
C PRO A 122 -20.68 14.91 3.04
N GLY A 123 -20.82 13.81 3.76
CA GLY A 123 -21.55 12.63 3.31
C GLY A 123 -20.81 11.77 2.27
N GLY A 124 -19.65 12.20 1.79
CA GLY A 124 -18.80 11.42 0.88
C GLY A 124 -18.21 10.19 1.56
N ARG A 125 -17.85 9.17 0.79
CA ARG A 125 -17.36 7.89 1.31
C ARG A 125 -15.86 7.70 1.12
N LEU A 126 -15.24 7.08 2.10
CA LEU A 126 -13.84 6.63 2.08
C LEU A 126 -13.82 5.11 2.11
N VAL A 127 -13.14 4.51 1.14
CA VAL A 127 -12.89 3.07 1.11
C VAL A 127 -11.40 2.85 0.93
N LEU A 128 -10.79 2.19 1.90
CA LEU A 128 -9.35 1.91 1.83
C LEU A 128 -9.01 0.50 2.30
N GLU A 129 -7.89 0.01 1.80
CA GLU A 129 -7.21 -1.18 2.32
C GLU A 129 -5.70 -0.94 2.38
N MET A 130 -5.08 -1.29 3.50
CA MET A 130 -3.65 -1.17 3.72
C MET A 130 -3.12 -2.29 4.62
N GLY A 131 -1.81 -2.35 4.82
CA GLY A 131 -1.23 -3.18 5.87
C GLY A 131 -1.72 -2.73 7.25
N GLY A 132 -2.17 -3.68 8.08
CA GLY A 132 -2.56 -3.41 9.46
C GLY A 132 -1.62 -4.09 10.45
N ARG A 133 -1.91 -3.99 11.74
CA ARG A 133 -1.08 -4.57 12.81
C ARG A 133 -0.79 -6.05 12.54
N GLY A 134 0.50 -6.40 12.57
CA GLY A 134 0.99 -7.75 12.30
C GLY A 134 1.18 -8.08 10.82
N ASN A 135 1.05 -7.11 9.90
CA ASN A 135 1.35 -7.31 8.49
C ASN A 135 2.84 -7.62 8.30
N VAL A 136 3.16 -8.73 7.62
CA VAL A 136 4.50 -9.27 7.39
C VAL A 136 5.39 -9.33 8.65
N ALA A 137 4.78 -9.64 9.80
CA ALA A 137 5.45 -9.59 11.10
C ALA A 137 6.56 -10.63 11.22
N THR A 138 6.37 -11.83 10.66
CA THR A 138 7.38 -12.89 10.65
C THR A 138 8.61 -12.46 9.88
N LEU A 139 8.42 -11.83 8.74
CA LEU A 139 9.53 -11.29 7.93
C LEU A 139 10.24 -10.15 8.67
N GLN A 140 9.52 -9.19 9.24
CA GLN A 140 10.13 -8.08 9.99
C GLN A 140 10.98 -8.59 11.16
N ALA A 141 10.44 -9.52 11.96
CA ALA A 141 11.16 -10.09 13.08
C ALA A 141 12.43 -10.85 12.65
N ALA A 142 12.39 -11.56 11.53
CA ALA A 142 13.56 -12.27 11.02
C ALA A 142 14.64 -11.30 10.51
N VAL A 143 14.25 -10.26 9.78
CA VAL A 143 15.18 -9.21 9.31
C VAL A 143 15.84 -8.51 10.50
N GLU A 144 15.05 -8.08 11.49
CA GLU A 144 15.56 -7.44 12.70
C GLU A 144 16.55 -8.33 13.45
N ALA A 145 16.19 -9.60 13.66
CA ALA A 145 17.06 -10.55 14.37
C ALA A 145 18.39 -10.77 13.61
N VAL A 146 18.36 -10.98 12.30
CA VAL A 146 19.58 -11.18 11.49
C VAL A 146 20.46 -9.93 11.51
N LEU A 147 19.88 -8.74 11.34
CA LEU A 147 20.64 -7.49 11.37
C LEU A 147 21.26 -7.23 12.73
N GLN A 148 20.52 -7.51 13.80
CA GLN A 148 21.04 -7.37 15.15
C GLN A 148 22.17 -8.39 15.45
N GLU A 149 21.99 -9.67 15.07
CA GLU A 149 22.96 -10.74 15.29
C GLU A 149 24.24 -10.55 14.49
N ARG A 150 24.15 -10.10 13.24
CA ARG A 150 25.29 -10.04 12.30
C ARG A 150 25.98 -8.70 12.23
N LEU A 151 25.28 -7.60 12.51
CA LEU A 151 25.76 -6.25 12.28
C LEU A 151 25.53 -5.31 13.48
N ALA A 152 24.84 -5.72 14.54
CA ALA A 152 24.37 -4.87 15.64
C ALA A 152 23.54 -3.66 15.15
N ILE A 153 22.77 -3.84 14.07
CA ILE A 153 21.92 -2.83 13.46
C ILE A 153 20.45 -3.10 13.82
N THR A 154 19.74 -2.06 14.23
CA THR A 154 18.27 -2.07 14.34
C THR A 154 17.69 -1.39 13.10
N PRO A 155 16.94 -2.11 12.24
CA PRO A 155 16.36 -1.53 11.05
C PRO A 155 15.28 -0.50 11.40
N VAL A 156 15.16 0.54 10.59
CA VAL A 156 14.05 1.49 10.68
C VAL A 156 12.84 0.89 9.96
N ASN A 157 11.72 0.72 10.68
CA ASN A 157 10.48 0.27 10.06
C ASN A 157 9.89 1.39 9.20
N PRO A 158 9.77 1.20 7.87
CA PRO A 158 9.27 2.22 6.98
C PRO A 158 7.73 2.33 6.96
N TRP A 159 7.02 1.40 7.57
CA TRP A 159 5.58 1.27 7.45
C TRP A 159 4.83 1.67 8.71
N TYR A 160 3.64 2.22 8.50
CA TYR A 160 2.63 2.40 9.52
C TYR A 160 1.58 1.29 9.40
N PHE A 161 1.61 0.32 10.31
CA PHE A 161 0.66 -0.78 10.39
C PHE A 161 -0.21 -0.67 11.66
N PRO A 162 -1.28 0.14 11.64
CA PRO A 162 -2.09 0.38 12.82
C PRO A 162 -2.94 -0.82 13.23
N ALA A 163 -3.35 -0.84 14.49
CA ALA A 163 -4.47 -1.66 14.93
C ALA A 163 -5.78 -1.11 14.36
N LEU A 164 -6.79 -1.97 14.24
CA LEU A 164 -8.12 -1.59 13.78
C LEU A 164 -8.71 -0.45 14.61
N GLY A 165 -8.75 -0.59 15.93
CA GLY A 165 -9.33 0.43 16.82
C GLY A 165 -8.54 1.75 16.79
N GLU A 166 -7.21 1.68 16.70
CA GLU A 166 -6.34 2.86 16.57
C GLU A 166 -6.70 3.69 15.33
N TYR A 167 -6.79 3.03 14.16
CA TYR A 167 -7.07 3.75 12.92
C TYR A 167 -8.52 4.21 12.82
N ALA A 168 -9.47 3.42 13.34
CA ALA A 168 -10.87 3.84 13.43
C ALA A 168 -11.03 5.09 14.30
N THR A 169 -10.43 5.11 15.50
CA THR A 169 -10.44 6.29 16.37
C THR A 169 -9.80 7.51 15.70
N LEU A 170 -8.69 7.30 14.98
CA LEU A 170 -8.03 8.39 14.24
C LEU A 170 -8.97 8.99 13.18
N LEU A 171 -9.69 8.17 12.43
CA LEU A 171 -10.68 8.63 11.44
C LEU A 171 -11.84 9.40 12.11
N GLU A 172 -12.41 8.84 13.16
CA GLU A 172 -13.55 9.46 13.87
C GLU A 172 -13.16 10.79 14.51
N THR A 173 -11.96 10.90 15.07
CA THR A 173 -11.43 12.17 15.62
C THR A 173 -11.33 13.27 14.56
N HIS A 174 -11.24 12.91 13.28
CA HIS A 174 -11.11 13.85 12.17
C HIS A 174 -12.37 13.94 11.29
N GLY A 175 -13.55 13.65 11.85
CA GLY A 175 -14.83 13.92 11.21
C GLY A 175 -15.27 12.84 10.21
N PHE A 176 -14.87 11.59 10.42
CA PHE A 176 -15.44 10.45 9.74
C PHE A 176 -16.35 9.65 10.67
N GLU A 177 -17.37 9.01 10.13
CA GLU A 177 -18.10 7.92 10.74
C GLU A 177 -17.55 6.60 10.15
N VAL A 178 -16.92 5.77 10.97
CA VAL A 178 -16.43 4.44 10.53
C VAL A 178 -17.60 3.47 10.53
N GLN A 179 -18.11 3.14 9.33
CA GLN A 179 -19.26 2.27 9.16
C GLN A 179 -18.88 0.79 9.25
N ALA A 180 -17.66 0.43 8.83
CA ALA A 180 -17.14 -0.91 8.96
C ALA A 180 -15.60 -0.90 8.90
N ALA A 181 -14.99 -1.79 9.67
CA ALA A 181 -13.54 -2.03 9.61
C ALA A 181 -13.24 -3.51 9.86
N TRP A 182 -12.27 -4.04 9.11
CA TRP A 182 -11.84 -5.43 9.21
C TRP A 182 -10.33 -5.50 9.25
N LEU A 183 -9.79 -6.30 10.18
CA LEU A 183 -8.39 -6.69 10.21
C LEU A 183 -8.32 -8.20 10.03
N PHE A 184 -7.79 -8.66 8.91
CA PHE A 184 -7.80 -10.07 8.54
C PHE A 184 -6.48 -10.53 7.95
N ALA A 185 -6.19 -11.83 8.12
CA ALA A 185 -5.04 -12.46 7.50
C ALA A 185 -5.29 -12.64 5.99
N ARG A 186 -4.24 -12.41 5.22
CA ARG A 186 -4.21 -12.65 3.78
C ARG A 186 -2.84 -13.24 3.41
N PRO A 187 -2.55 -14.48 3.80
CA PRO A 187 -1.32 -15.14 3.35
C PRO A 187 -1.20 -15.00 1.84
N THR A 188 -0.03 -14.57 1.38
CA THR A 188 0.19 -14.24 -0.03
C THR A 188 1.40 -14.98 -0.54
N ALA A 189 1.18 -15.88 -1.49
CA ALA A 189 2.23 -16.55 -2.23
C ALA A 189 2.98 -15.53 -3.09
N LEU A 190 4.31 -15.58 -3.03
CA LEU A 190 5.16 -14.77 -3.89
C LEU A 190 5.44 -15.52 -5.19
N GLU A 191 5.42 -14.80 -6.28
CA GLU A 191 5.84 -15.31 -7.58
C GLU A 191 7.35 -15.61 -7.59
N GLU A 192 7.83 -16.33 -8.62
CA GLU A 192 9.25 -16.67 -8.83
C GLU A 192 9.85 -17.68 -7.82
N GLY A 193 8.99 -18.47 -7.13
CA GLY A 193 9.43 -19.59 -6.30
C GLY A 193 10.53 -19.20 -5.30
N GLU A 194 11.71 -19.82 -5.43
CA GLU A 194 12.86 -19.55 -4.56
C GLU A 194 13.30 -18.08 -4.55
N ARG A 195 13.18 -17.37 -5.66
CA ARG A 195 13.60 -15.96 -5.78
C ARG A 195 12.59 -14.96 -5.23
N GLY A 196 11.37 -15.39 -4.96
CA GLY A 196 10.25 -14.50 -4.60
C GLY A 196 10.56 -13.61 -3.41
N LEU A 197 11.19 -14.14 -2.36
CA LEU A 197 11.54 -13.35 -1.16
C LEU A 197 12.55 -12.25 -1.48
N ARG A 198 13.58 -12.54 -2.27
CA ARG A 198 14.61 -11.55 -2.67
C ARG A 198 14.00 -10.42 -3.48
N LEU A 199 13.16 -10.75 -4.47
CA LEU A 199 12.46 -9.75 -5.27
C LEU A 199 11.52 -8.89 -4.43
N TRP A 200 10.86 -9.49 -3.45
CA TRP A 200 10.03 -8.76 -2.51
C TRP A 200 10.84 -7.81 -1.63
N LEU A 201 11.97 -8.28 -1.08
CA LEU A 201 12.88 -7.46 -0.27
C LEU A 201 13.48 -6.32 -1.09
N GLU A 202 13.82 -6.55 -2.35
CA GLU A 202 14.31 -5.51 -3.26
C GLU A 202 13.26 -4.42 -3.50
N MET A 203 12.00 -4.81 -3.74
CA MET A 203 10.94 -3.88 -4.08
C MET A 203 10.34 -3.19 -2.86
N PHE A 204 10.00 -3.92 -1.82
CA PHE A 204 9.24 -3.39 -0.68
C PHE A 204 10.08 -3.32 0.60
N GLY A 205 11.04 -4.22 0.77
CA GLY A 205 11.85 -4.34 1.98
C GLY A 205 13.18 -3.56 1.92
N SER A 206 13.50 -2.91 0.80
CA SER A 206 14.78 -2.18 0.64
C SER A 206 15.07 -1.17 1.76
N PRO A 207 14.09 -0.45 2.34
CA PRO A 207 14.37 0.45 3.46
C PRO A 207 14.82 -0.27 4.73
N LEU A 208 14.39 -1.52 4.96
CA LEU A 208 14.87 -2.31 6.10
C LEU A 208 16.36 -2.67 6.00
N LEU A 209 16.87 -2.71 4.77
CA LEU A 209 18.25 -3.11 4.45
C LEU A 209 19.13 -1.91 4.10
N GLU A 210 18.65 -0.67 4.24
CA GLU A 210 19.37 0.54 3.84
C GLU A 210 20.72 0.70 4.56
N ALA A 211 20.77 0.34 5.85
CA ALA A 211 21.98 0.43 6.67
C ALA A 211 22.95 -0.75 6.46
N VAL A 212 22.61 -1.74 5.62
CA VAL A 212 23.48 -2.91 5.36
C VAL A 212 24.58 -2.52 4.39
N PRO A 213 25.88 -2.67 4.73
CA PRO A 213 26.99 -2.43 3.81
C PRO A 213 26.87 -3.29 2.54
N ALA A 214 27.21 -2.72 1.39
CA ALA A 214 27.02 -3.38 0.09
C ALA A 214 27.74 -4.74 0.01
N GLU A 215 28.95 -4.84 0.58
CA GLU A 215 29.77 -6.05 0.62
C GLU A 215 29.19 -7.15 1.55
N ARG A 216 28.31 -6.79 2.47
CA ARG A 216 27.63 -7.73 3.39
C ARG A 216 26.24 -8.12 2.93
N ARG A 217 25.71 -7.45 1.89
CA ARG A 217 24.30 -7.57 1.51
C ARG A 217 23.88 -8.99 1.14
N GLU A 218 24.72 -9.70 0.39
CA GLU A 218 24.43 -11.08 -0.02
C GLU A 218 24.41 -12.04 1.17
N GLU A 219 25.39 -11.92 2.08
CA GLU A 219 25.45 -12.69 3.32
C GLU A 219 24.22 -12.49 4.18
N ILE A 220 23.77 -11.25 4.32
CA ILE A 220 22.58 -10.89 5.10
C ILE A 220 21.31 -11.44 4.46
N LEU A 221 21.16 -11.32 3.13
CA LEU A 221 20.02 -11.89 2.41
C LEU A 221 19.94 -13.41 2.59
N MET A 222 21.06 -14.11 2.48
CA MET A 222 21.12 -15.57 2.72
C MET A 222 20.71 -15.93 4.15
N ALA A 223 21.18 -15.18 5.15
CA ALA A 223 20.81 -15.42 6.54
C ALA A 223 19.31 -15.17 6.82
N ILE A 224 18.73 -14.16 6.17
CA ILE A 224 17.28 -13.91 6.25
C ILE A 224 16.50 -15.06 5.59
N GLU A 225 16.90 -15.52 4.42
CA GLU A 225 16.28 -16.65 3.74
C GLU A 225 16.35 -17.93 4.58
N GLU A 226 17.51 -18.24 5.13
CA GLU A 226 17.69 -19.40 6.01
C GLU A 226 16.78 -19.36 7.23
N LYS A 227 16.68 -18.20 7.89
CA LYS A 227 15.83 -17.99 9.07
C LYS A 227 14.34 -18.09 8.75
N LEU A 228 13.91 -17.59 7.59
CA LEU A 228 12.52 -17.57 7.16
C LEU A 228 12.04 -18.87 6.50
N ARG A 229 12.94 -19.64 5.90
CA ARG A 229 12.58 -20.85 5.14
C ARG A 229 11.69 -21.83 5.90
N PRO A 230 11.97 -22.23 7.16
CA PRO A 230 11.11 -23.16 7.89
C PRO A 230 9.73 -22.54 8.25
N LEU A 231 9.59 -21.23 8.19
CA LEU A 231 8.39 -20.50 8.61
C LEU A 231 7.47 -20.16 7.44
N LEU A 232 8.06 -19.71 6.31
CA LEU A 232 7.33 -19.06 5.21
C LEU A 232 7.56 -19.71 3.83
N PHE A 233 8.44 -20.73 3.70
CA PHE A 233 8.63 -21.42 2.43
C PHE A 233 7.88 -22.73 2.40
N ARG A 234 6.90 -22.87 1.48
CA ARG A 234 6.03 -24.03 1.37
C ARG A 234 5.78 -24.37 -0.09
N GLU A 235 5.77 -25.64 -0.43
CA GLU A 235 5.41 -26.11 -1.77
C GLU A 235 6.19 -25.42 -2.91
N GLY A 236 7.47 -25.07 -2.66
CA GLY A 236 8.35 -24.47 -3.68
C GLY A 236 8.19 -22.95 -3.85
N HIS A 237 7.45 -22.26 -3.00
CA HIS A 237 7.30 -20.81 -3.01
C HIS A 237 7.29 -20.20 -1.61
N TRP A 238 7.55 -18.90 -1.53
CA TRP A 238 7.42 -18.12 -0.31
C TRP A 238 5.98 -17.65 -0.13
N GLU A 239 5.44 -17.80 1.07
CA GLU A 239 4.12 -17.28 1.44
C GLU A 239 4.28 -16.31 2.62
N LEU A 240 4.06 -15.01 2.36
CA LEU A 240 4.17 -13.98 3.40
C LEU A 240 2.87 -13.82 4.19
N ASP A 241 3.04 -13.58 5.50
CA ASP A 241 1.98 -13.39 6.49
C ASP A 241 1.35 -11.99 6.42
N TYR A 242 0.79 -11.63 5.25
CA TYR A 242 0.08 -10.36 5.12
C TYR A 242 -1.14 -10.30 6.06
N ARG A 243 -1.32 -9.14 6.68
CA ARG A 243 -2.55 -8.77 7.39
C ARG A 243 -3.06 -7.44 6.88
N ARG A 244 -4.31 -7.41 6.45
CA ARG A 244 -4.91 -6.23 5.84
C ARG A 244 -5.93 -5.59 6.76
N LEU A 245 -5.82 -4.28 6.91
CA LEU A 245 -6.82 -3.41 7.48
C LEU A 245 -7.62 -2.79 6.34
N ARG A 246 -8.93 -3.11 6.30
CA ARG A 246 -9.89 -2.55 5.35
C ARG A 246 -10.87 -1.68 6.11
N VAL A 247 -11.20 -0.51 5.57
CA VAL A 247 -12.11 0.44 6.21
C VAL A 247 -13.09 1.00 5.19
N LEU A 248 -14.34 1.08 5.60
CA LEU A 248 -15.41 1.85 5.00
C LEU A 248 -15.84 2.94 5.97
N ALA A 249 -15.74 4.20 5.57
CA ALA A 249 -16.12 5.32 6.38
C ALA A 249 -16.85 6.39 5.56
N ARG A 250 -17.58 7.26 6.25
CA ARG A 250 -18.29 8.38 5.66
C ARG A 250 -17.86 9.67 6.32
N ARG A 251 -17.66 10.74 5.55
CA ARG A 251 -17.40 12.05 6.12
C ARG A 251 -18.69 12.61 6.72
N LEU A 252 -18.62 13.10 7.97
CA LEU A 252 -19.70 13.82 8.67
C LEU A 252 -19.85 15.26 8.15
#